data_c797647a87b1d5231539981413ec9a0d
#
_entry.id   c797647a87b1d5231539981413ec9a0d
#
_cell.length_a   1.000
_cell.length_b   1.000
_cell.length_c   1.000
_cell.angle_alpha   90.00
_cell.angle_beta   90.00
_cell.angle_gamma   90.00
#
_symmetry.space_group_name_H-M   'P 1'
#
loop_
_entity.id
_entity.type
_entity.pdbx_description
1 polymer ?
#
loop_
_entity_poly.entity_id
_entity_poly.type
_entity_poly.pdbx_seq_one_letter_code
_entity_poly.pdbx_strand_id
1 'polypeptide(L)'
;RQIEAHEIYVHDETSLKPYCVSISMYPFLLDGLMKLGGESRAPKHLESFCGEFVNLVFAISSQFAGALATVEFLLYFDHFAAKDYGENYLETHPKMIENHLQHVIYAINQPAAARGYQSVFWNISLYDEPYFDSMFGDFVFPDMSKPSFARLFKLQHFFLKWFNAERLKAILTFPVVTAAMLTSEGKPVDSAFADMCAEELSEGNSFFVYQSESADSLASCCRLRNEISDHTFSYSLGAGGVA
;
A
#
# COMPACT_ATOMS: atom_id res chain seq x y z
N ARG A 1 8.37 -24.79 27.48
CA ARG A 1 9.50 -24.41 28.38
C ARG A 1 10.08 -23.04 28.04
N GLN A 2 10.51 -22.79 26.77
CA GLN A 2 11.11 -21.50 26.39
C GLN A 2 10.10 -20.32 26.42
N ILE A 3 8.84 -20.58 26.05
CA ILE A 3 7.76 -19.60 26.19
C ILE A 3 7.48 -19.31 27.65
N GLU A 4 7.37 -20.34 28.49
CA GLU A 4 7.16 -20.20 29.93
C GLU A 4 8.33 -19.51 30.64
N ALA A 5 9.55 -19.70 30.14
CA ALA A 5 10.75 -19.03 30.62
C ALA A 5 10.92 -17.59 30.08
N HIS A 6 10.01 -17.13 29.23
CA HIS A 6 10.08 -15.84 28.52
C HIS A 6 11.34 -15.65 27.66
N GLU A 7 11.93 -16.74 27.20
CA GLU A 7 13.09 -16.73 26.28
C GLU A 7 12.67 -16.49 24.82
N ILE A 8 11.45 -16.91 24.48
CA ILE A 8 10.83 -16.67 23.17
C ILE A 8 9.41 -16.16 23.36
N TYR A 9 8.96 -15.38 22.39
CA TYR A 9 7.57 -14.93 22.27
C TYR A 9 6.98 -15.47 20.97
N VAL A 10 5.78 -16.05 21.06
CA VAL A 10 5.00 -16.48 19.90
C VAL A 10 3.77 -15.62 19.83
N HIS A 11 3.60 -14.94 18.69
CA HIS A 11 2.47 -14.03 18.49
C HIS A 11 1.25 -14.80 17.98
N ASP A 12 0.06 -14.45 18.49
CA ASP A 12 -1.24 -15.02 18.07
C ASP A 12 -1.32 -16.55 18.11
N GLU A 13 -0.62 -17.22 19.05
CA GLU A 13 -0.59 -18.68 19.16
C GLU A 13 -1.97 -19.32 19.44
N THR A 14 -2.98 -18.53 19.75
CA THR A 14 -4.37 -18.98 19.96
C THR A 14 -5.19 -19.00 18.67
N SER A 15 -4.64 -18.54 17.55
CA SER A 15 -5.33 -18.43 16.26
C SER A 15 -4.62 -19.24 15.18
N LEU A 16 -5.39 -20.01 14.40
CA LEU A 16 -4.90 -20.70 13.19
C LEU A 16 -5.04 -19.84 11.92
N LYS A 17 -5.33 -18.53 12.07
CA LYS A 17 -5.42 -17.63 10.91
C LYS A 17 -4.02 -17.40 10.31
N PRO A 18 -3.91 -17.27 8.98
CA PRO A 18 -2.69 -16.76 8.36
C PRO A 18 -2.31 -15.42 8.95
N TYR A 19 -1.01 -15.16 9.12
CA TYR A 19 -0.56 -13.97 9.84
C TYR A 19 -0.69 -12.71 9.00
N CYS A 20 0.08 -12.60 7.91
CA CYS A 20 0.08 -11.43 7.02
C CYS A 20 -0.24 -11.85 5.59
N VAL A 21 -0.72 -10.89 4.80
CA VAL A 21 -0.96 -11.08 3.36
C VAL A 21 -0.62 -9.81 2.59
N SER A 22 -0.05 -9.99 1.39
CA SER A 22 0.02 -8.97 0.37
C SER A 22 -0.92 -9.35 -0.76
N ILE A 23 -1.77 -8.43 -1.19
CA ILE A 23 -2.77 -8.69 -2.22
C ILE A 23 -2.55 -7.80 -3.43
N SER A 24 -2.83 -8.33 -4.62
CA SER A 24 -3.07 -7.51 -5.80
C SER A 24 -4.51 -7.01 -5.80
N MET A 25 -4.69 -5.74 -6.11
CA MET A 25 -6.02 -5.12 -6.21
C MET A 25 -6.60 -5.17 -7.64
N TYR A 26 -5.88 -5.73 -8.61
CA TYR A 26 -6.32 -5.76 -10.01
C TYR A 26 -7.68 -6.45 -10.21
N PRO A 27 -7.95 -7.62 -9.59
CA PRO A 27 -9.29 -8.22 -9.66
C PRO A 27 -10.41 -7.32 -9.15
N PHE A 28 -10.12 -6.51 -8.14
CA PHE A 28 -11.05 -5.51 -7.61
C PHE A 28 -11.35 -4.39 -8.62
N LEU A 29 -10.36 -3.98 -9.41
CA LEU A 29 -10.56 -3.01 -10.50
C LEU A 29 -11.43 -3.57 -11.64
N LEU A 30 -11.42 -4.88 -11.85
CA LEU A 30 -12.20 -5.54 -12.90
C LEU A 30 -13.64 -5.82 -12.47
N ASP A 31 -13.80 -6.40 -11.28
CA ASP A 31 -15.05 -7.03 -10.86
C ASP A 31 -15.71 -6.33 -9.64
N GLY A 32 -15.04 -5.35 -9.03
CA GLY A 32 -15.48 -4.80 -7.75
C GLY A 32 -15.36 -5.81 -6.61
N LEU A 33 -16.24 -5.70 -5.60
CA LEU A 33 -16.23 -6.59 -4.43
C LEU A 33 -17.10 -7.86 -4.59
N MET A 34 -17.61 -8.14 -5.76
CA MET A 34 -18.55 -9.26 -6.00
C MET A 34 -17.97 -10.61 -5.56
N LYS A 35 -16.68 -10.84 -5.78
CA LYS A 35 -16.00 -12.09 -5.36
C LYS A 35 -15.85 -12.24 -3.84
N LEU A 36 -16.04 -11.17 -3.09
CA LEU A 36 -15.99 -11.18 -1.62
C LEU A 36 -17.37 -11.27 -0.97
N GLY A 37 -18.42 -11.52 -1.76
CA GLY A 37 -19.79 -11.64 -1.29
C GLY A 37 -20.53 -10.30 -1.18
N GLY A 38 -19.96 -9.22 -1.71
CA GLY A 38 -20.62 -7.92 -1.84
C GLY A 38 -21.21 -7.71 -3.23
N GLU A 39 -22.25 -6.91 -3.34
CA GLU A 39 -22.82 -6.48 -4.61
C GLU A 39 -22.29 -5.09 -4.99
N SER A 40 -21.01 -5.01 -5.34
CA SER A 40 -20.38 -3.77 -5.77
C SER A 40 -19.78 -3.96 -7.17
N ARG A 41 -19.91 -2.92 -7.98
CA ARG A 41 -19.29 -2.90 -9.32
C ARG A 41 -17.89 -2.34 -9.21
N ALA A 42 -17.06 -2.55 -10.26
CA ALA A 42 -15.76 -1.93 -10.37
C ALA A 42 -15.82 -0.41 -10.19
N PRO A 43 -14.92 0.20 -9.41
CA PRO A 43 -14.89 1.64 -9.18
C PRO A 43 -14.63 2.40 -10.49
N LYS A 44 -15.23 3.56 -10.63
CA LYS A 44 -15.08 4.42 -11.83
C LYS A 44 -14.47 5.78 -11.52
N HIS A 45 -14.55 6.20 -10.27
CA HIS A 45 -14.12 7.50 -9.77
C HIS A 45 -13.29 7.34 -8.50
N LEU A 46 -12.48 8.31 -8.17
CA LEU A 46 -11.61 8.29 -6.98
C LEU A 46 -12.42 8.08 -5.69
N GLU A 47 -13.56 8.75 -5.55
CA GLU A 47 -14.42 8.60 -4.39
C GLU A 47 -14.92 7.15 -4.22
N SER A 48 -15.43 6.54 -5.29
CA SER A 48 -15.88 5.15 -5.25
C SER A 48 -14.73 4.18 -5.01
N PHE A 49 -13.56 4.42 -5.61
CA PHE A 49 -12.35 3.64 -5.33
C PHE A 49 -11.98 3.68 -3.85
N CYS A 50 -11.91 4.87 -3.25
CA CYS A 50 -11.56 5.02 -1.84
C CYS A 50 -12.58 4.34 -0.91
N GLY A 51 -13.88 4.49 -1.17
CA GLY A 51 -14.93 3.88 -0.36
C GLY A 51 -14.92 2.35 -0.45
N GLU A 52 -14.81 1.81 -1.66
CA GLU A 52 -14.76 0.37 -1.88
C GLU A 52 -13.44 -0.24 -1.39
N PHE A 53 -12.33 0.50 -1.49
CA PHE A 53 -11.04 0.08 -0.94
C PHE A 53 -11.11 -0.12 0.58
N VAL A 54 -11.75 0.78 1.31
CA VAL A 54 -11.96 0.64 2.75
C VAL A 54 -12.74 -0.64 3.07
N ASN A 55 -13.80 -0.93 2.31
CA ASN A 55 -14.58 -2.15 2.47
C ASN A 55 -13.75 -3.41 2.14
N LEU A 56 -12.95 -3.38 1.08
CA LEU A 56 -12.03 -4.45 0.71
C LEU A 56 -11.06 -4.76 1.84
N VAL A 57 -10.41 -3.73 2.38
CA VAL A 57 -9.44 -3.84 3.47
C VAL A 57 -10.08 -4.45 4.72
N PHE A 58 -11.27 -4.00 5.12
CA PHE A 58 -12.00 -4.58 6.26
C PHE A 58 -12.40 -6.02 6.03
N ALA A 59 -12.89 -6.36 4.84
CA ALA A 59 -13.31 -7.72 4.51
C ALA A 59 -12.14 -8.70 4.57
N ILE A 60 -11.02 -8.37 3.91
CA ILE A 60 -9.84 -9.24 3.85
C ILE A 60 -9.14 -9.30 5.21
N SER A 61 -8.90 -8.17 5.86
CA SER A 61 -8.19 -8.13 7.13
C SER A 61 -8.85 -8.94 8.24
N SER A 62 -10.14 -9.19 8.15
CA SER A 62 -10.88 -10.04 9.11
C SER A 62 -10.42 -11.51 9.06
N GLN A 63 -9.81 -11.93 7.96
CA GLN A 63 -9.34 -13.31 7.73
C GLN A 63 -7.90 -13.54 8.20
N PHE A 64 -7.16 -12.48 8.51
CA PHE A 64 -5.75 -12.52 8.87
C PHE A 64 -5.53 -12.02 10.30
N ALA A 65 -4.54 -12.59 10.98
CA ALA A 65 -4.17 -12.17 12.34
C ALA A 65 -3.29 -10.90 12.33
N GLY A 66 -2.47 -10.73 11.31
CA GLY A 66 -1.50 -9.64 11.18
C GLY A 66 -1.86 -8.61 10.12
N ALA A 67 -0.87 -8.25 9.32
CA ALA A 67 -0.95 -7.14 8.39
C ALA A 67 -1.54 -7.52 7.02
N LEU A 68 -2.21 -6.55 6.42
CA LEU A 68 -2.63 -6.54 5.03
C LEU A 68 -1.81 -5.49 4.27
N ALA A 69 -1.06 -5.91 3.26
CA ALA A 69 -0.31 -5.02 2.39
C ALA A 69 -0.98 -4.87 1.02
N THR A 70 -1.06 -3.63 0.56
CA THR A 70 -1.56 -3.25 -0.77
C THR A 70 -0.55 -2.36 -1.44
N VAL A 71 0.44 -2.98 -2.11
CA VAL A 71 1.56 -2.25 -2.73
C VAL A 71 1.13 -1.31 -3.85
N GLU A 72 0.00 -1.59 -4.46
CA GLU A 72 -0.53 -0.86 -5.63
C GLU A 72 -1.46 0.31 -5.24
N PHE A 73 -1.72 0.55 -3.95
CA PHE A 73 -2.75 1.52 -3.54
C PHE A 73 -2.54 2.90 -4.15
N LEU A 74 -1.33 3.47 -4.03
CA LEU A 74 -1.08 4.80 -4.59
C LEU A 74 -1.08 4.82 -6.12
N LEU A 75 -0.71 3.71 -6.77
CA LEU A 75 -0.80 3.59 -8.23
C LEU A 75 -2.24 3.73 -8.72
N TYR A 76 -3.17 3.02 -8.08
CA TYR A 76 -4.58 3.08 -8.44
C TYR A 76 -5.24 4.38 -8.00
N PHE A 77 -4.84 4.90 -6.87
CA PHE A 77 -5.26 6.24 -6.42
C PHE A 77 -4.87 7.31 -7.46
N ASP A 78 -3.61 7.28 -7.94
CA ASP A 78 -3.11 8.16 -9.01
C ASP A 78 -3.95 8.05 -10.29
N HIS A 79 -4.25 6.83 -10.72
CA HIS A 79 -5.07 6.59 -11.91
C HIS A 79 -6.45 7.28 -11.80
N PHE A 80 -7.17 7.05 -10.70
CA PHE A 80 -8.49 7.65 -10.51
C PHE A 80 -8.43 9.16 -10.25
N ALA A 81 -7.40 9.64 -9.55
CA ALA A 81 -7.20 11.06 -9.33
C ALA A 81 -6.94 11.81 -10.65
N ALA A 82 -6.08 11.26 -11.50
CA ALA A 82 -5.81 11.84 -12.82
C ALA A 82 -7.05 11.80 -13.73
N LYS A 83 -7.83 10.73 -13.67
CA LYS A 83 -9.08 10.60 -14.43
C LYS A 83 -10.15 11.62 -14.02
N ASP A 84 -10.29 11.88 -12.72
CA ASP A 84 -11.34 12.76 -12.22
C ASP A 84 -10.93 14.23 -12.20
N TYR A 85 -9.65 14.54 -11.95
CA TYR A 85 -9.15 15.90 -11.72
C TYR A 85 -8.08 16.35 -12.73
N GLY A 86 -7.70 15.49 -13.68
CA GLY A 86 -6.67 15.76 -14.67
C GLY A 86 -5.24 15.45 -14.20
N GLU A 87 -4.30 15.48 -15.14
CA GLU A 87 -2.90 15.07 -14.93
C GLU A 87 -2.17 15.89 -13.82
N ASN A 88 -2.57 17.14 -13.62
CA ASN A 88 -1.98 18.07 -12.65
C ASN A 88 -2.82 18.18 -11.37
N TYR A 89 -3.52 17.13 -10.98
CA TYR A 89 -4.46 17.13 -9.85
C TYR A 89 -3.83 17.59 -8.53
N LEU A 90 -2.54 17.33 -8.31
CA LEU A 90 -1.84 17.76 -7.08
C LEU A 90 -1.68 19.27 -6.98
N GLU A 91 -1.55 19.96 -8.13
CA GLU A 91 -1.44 21.43 -8.19
C GLU A 91 -2.83 22.09 -8.23
N THR A 92 -3.79 21.49 -8.93
CA THR A 92 -5.11 22.08 -9.18
C THR A 92 -6.15 21.76 -8.12
N HIS A 93 -6.07 20.56 -7.53
CA HIS A 93 -7.06 20.05 -6.57
C HIS A 93 -6.44 19.44 -5.29
N PRO A 94 -5.35 20.01 -4.70
CA PRO A 94 -4.65 19.39 -3.58
C PRO A 94 -5.56 19.08 -2.39
N LYS A 95 -6.52 19.96 -2.08
CA LYS A 95 -7.47 19.76 -0.99
C LYS A 95 -8.43 18.59 -1.22
N MET A 96 -8.82 18.33 -2.45
CA MET A 96 -9.65 17.15 -2.78
C MET A 96 -8.86 15.87 -2.58
N ILE A 97 -7.60 15.88 -2.97
CA ILE A 97 -6.68 14.75 -2.79
C ILE A 97 -6.46 14.46 -1.29
N GLU A 98 -6.17 15.51 -0.50
CA GLU A 98 -6.08 15.40 0.96
C GLU A 98 -7.35 14.80 1.57
N ASN A 99 -8.54 15.26 1.15
CA ASN A 99 -9.82 14.76 1.67
C ASN A 99 -10.02 13.27 1.37
N HIS A 100 -9.68 12.81 0.16
CA HIS A 100 -9.77 11.40 -0.20
C HIS A 100 -8.78 10.54 0.59
N LEU A 101 -7.53 10.99 0.74
CA LEU A 101 -6.54 10.32 1.59
C LEU A 101 -7.00 10.27 3.05
N GLN A 102 -7.51 11.40 3.58
CA GLN A 102 -8.03 11.48 4.94
C GLN A 102 -9.17 10.49 5.16
N HIS A 103 -10.12 10.42 4.21
CA HIS A 103 -11.24 9.47 4.29
C HIS A 103 -10.74 8.03 4.47
N VAL A 104 -9.81 7.58 3.64
CA VAL A 104 -9.25 6.21 3.70
C VAL A 104 -8.46 5.99 4.99
N ILE A 105 -7.51 6.89 5.30
CA ILE A 105 -6.60 6.73 6.43
C ILE A 105 -7.36 6.73 7.75
N TYR A 106 -8.29 7.67 7.95
CA TYR A 106 -9.05 7.75 9.20
C TYR A 106 -10.03 6.60 9.34
N ALA A 107 -10.66 6.15 8.25
CA ALA A 107 -11.55 4.97 8.29
C ALA A 107 -10.79 3.71 8.74
N ILE A 108 -9.61 3.46 8.16
CA ILE A 108 -8.81 2.26 8.48
C ILE A 108 -8.23 2.31 9.91
N ASN A 109 -7.98 3.50 10.45
CA ASN A 109 -7.52 3.65 11.84
C ASN A 109 -8.64 3.51 12.88
N GLN A 110 -9.90 3.36 12.46
CA GLN A 110 -10.98 3.07 13.41
C GLN A 110 -10.94 1.61 13.86
N PRO A 111 -11.29 1.32 15.13
CA PRO A 111 -11.45 -0.05 15.62
C PRO A 111 -12.53 -0.80 14.83
N ALA A 112 -12.21 -1.97 14.32
CA ALA A 112 -13.12 -2.81 13.56
C ALA A 112 -13.62 -3.99 14.40
N ALA A 113 -14.92 -4.17 14.49
CA ALA A 113 -15.54 -5.28 15.23
C ALA A 113 -15.08 -6.66 14.71
N ALA A 114 -14.92 -6.80 13.38
CA ALA A 114 -14.42 -8.02 12.73
C ALA A 114 -12.98 -8.38 13.13
N ARG A 115 -12.23 -7.47 13.77
CA ARG A 115 -10.88 -7.67 14.26
C ARG A 115 -10.78 -7.57 15.79
N GLY A 116 -11.86 -7.84 16.52
CA GLY A 116 -11.85 -7.73 17.97
C GLY A 116 -11.62 -6.28 18.45
N TYR A 117 -12.16 -5.31 17.74
CA TYR A 117 -12.02 -3.87 18.01
C TYR A 117 -10.59 -3.34 17.86
N GLN A 118 -9.75 -4.00 17.08
CA GLN A 118 -8.45 -3.46 16.67
C GLN A 118 -8.56 -2.77 15.31
N SER A 119 -7.75 -1.75 15.09
CA SER A 119 -7.58 -1.14 13.77
C SER A 119 -6.94 -2.13 12.79
N VAL A 120 -7.16 -1.93 11.50
CA VAL A 120 -6.53 -2.77 10.49
C VAL A 120 -5.04 -2.46 10.41
N PHE A 121 -4.22 -3.47 10.57
CA PHE A 121 -2.77 -3.36 10.34
C PHE A 121 -2.52 -3.30 8.83
N TRP A 122 -2.67 -2.11 8.27
CA TRP A 122 -2.50 -1.86 6.84
C TRP A 122 -1.08 -1.38 6.52
N ASN A 123 -0.51 -1.89 5.44
CA ASN A 123 0.77 -1.46 4.90
C ASN A 123 0.62 -1.00 3.45
N ILE A 124 1.30 0.09 3.10
CA ILE A 124 1.47 0.55 1.73
C ILE A 124 2.95 0.60 1.36
N SER A 125 3.24 0.45 0.07
CA SER A 125 4.58 0.58 -0.46
C SER A 125 4.70 1.82 -1.32
N LEU A 126 5.82 2.51 -1.15
CA LEU A 126 6.37 3.47 -2.08
C LEU A 126 7.54 2.78 -2.79
N TYR A 127 7.84 3.16 -4.00
CA TYR A 127 8.92 2.55 -4.76
C TYR A 127 9.54 3.53 -5.75
N ASP A 128 10.82 3.30 -6.02
CA ASP A 128 11.59 4.02 -7.01
C ASP A 128 11.23 3.62 -8.45
N GLU A 129 11.80 4.32 -9.44
CA GLU A 129 11.53 4.06 -10.86
C GLU A 129 11.92 2.64 -11.27
N PRO A 130 13.07 2.05 -10.87
CA PRO A 130 13.40 0.68 -11.24
C PRO A 130 12.42 -0.38 -10.73
N TYR A 131 11.89 -0.23 -9.51
CA TYR A 131 10.82 -1.10 -9.01
C TYR A 131 9.52 -0.89 -9.76
N PHE A 132 9.17 0.37 -10.05
CA PHE A 132 7.99 0.69 -10.84
C PHE A 132 8.04 0.03 -12.22
N ASP A 133 9.15 0.16 -12.92
CA ASP A 133 9.33 -0.43 -14.24
C ASP A 133 9.25 -1.96 -14.20
N SER A 134 9.85 -2.58 -13.18
CA SER A 134 9.80 -4.03 -13.01
C SER A 134 8.39 -4.56 -12.73
N MET A 135 7.61 -3.84 -11.92
CA MET A 135 6.26 -4.26 -11.52
C MET A 135 5.18 -3.86 -12.53
N PHE A 136 5.32 -2.68 -13.15
CA PHE A 136 4.24 -2.03 -13.89
C PHE A 136 4.63 -1.58 -15.30
N GLY A 137 5.83 -1.89 -15.79
CA GLY A 137 6.28 -1.51 -17.14
C GLY A 137 5.33 -1.97 -18.25
N ASP A 138 4.80 -3.19 -18.11
CA ASP A 138 3.83 -3.77 -19.05
C ASP A 138 2.37 -3.68 -18.55
N PHE A 139 2.15 -3.03 -17.42
CA PHE A 139 0.81 -2.91 -16.83
C PHE A 139 -0.09 -1.97 -17.63
N VAL A 140 -1.35 -2.36 -17.76
CA VAL A 140 -2.39 -1.58 -18.40
C VAL A 140 -3.65 -1.61 -17.53
N PHE A 141 -4.21 -0.45 -17.24
CA PHE A 141 -5.50 -0.35 -16.56
C PHE A 141 -6.65 -0.89 -17.42
N PRO A 142 -7.81 -1.22 -16.83
CA PRO A 142 -8.96 -1.73 -17.60
C PRO A 142 -9.44 -0.80 -18.71
N ASP A 143 -9.18 0.50 -18.63
CA ASP A 143 -9.48 1.50 -19.67
C ASP A 143 -8.37 1.68 -20.70
N MET A 144 -7.39 0.78 -20.73
CA MET A 144 -6.23 0.76 -21.62
C MET A 144 -5.21 1.88 -21.39
N SER A 145 -5.37 2.71 -20.37
CA SER A 145 -4.34 3.68 -19.96
C SER A 145 -3.16 3.00 -19.28
N LYS A 146 -1.99 3.65 -19.32
CA LYS A 146 -0.78 3.18 -18.63
C LYS A 146 -0.49 4.04 -17.40
N PRO A 147 0.13 3.46 -16.37
CA PRO A 147 0.60 4.24 -15.23
C PRO A 147 1.73 5.19 -15.62
N SER A 148 1.88 6.28 -14.86
CA SER A 148 2.94 7.27 -15.04
C SER A 148 3.79 7.34 -13.77
N PHE A 149 5.07 6.96 -13.85
CA PHE A 149 5.97 7.06 -12.71
C PHE A 149 6.16 8.52 -12.29
N ALA A 150 6.34 9.43 -13.22
CA ALA A 150 6.55 10.85 -12.89
C ALA A 150 5.40 11.45 -12.08
N ARG A 151 4.16 11.05 -12.35
CA ARG A 151 2.98 11.48 -11.60
C ARG A 151 2.89 10.76 -10.25
N LEU A 152 3.13 9.45 -10.24
CA LEU A 152 3.16 8.64 -9.03
C LEU A 152 4.25 9.12 -8.06
N PHE A 153 5.44 9.45 -8.53
CA PHE A 153 6.52 10.00 -7.69
C PHE A 153 6.09 11.26 -6.95
N LYS A 154 5.44 12.20 -7.65
CA LYS A 154 4.87 13.40 -7.02
C LYS A 154 3.81 13.05 -5.97
N LEU A 155 2.94 12.07 -6.26
CA LEU A 155 1.93 11.62 -5.31
C LEU A 155 2.56 10.95 -4.08
N GLN A 156 3.59 10.15 -4.24
CA GLN A 156 4.32 9.53 -3.13
C GLN A 156 4.91 10.59 -2.19
N HIS A 157 5.55 11.61 -2.75
CA HIS A 157 6.09 12.72 -1.97
C HIS A 157 4.98 13.54 -1.28
N PHE A 158 3.92 13.89 -2.01
CA PHE A 158 2.76 14.55 -1.46
C PHE A 158 2.14 13.76 -0.31
N PHE A 159 1.99 12.44 -0.48
CA PHE A 159 1.44 11.55 0.54
C PHE A 159 2.31 11.55 1.81
N LEU A 160 3.62 11.43 1.70
CA LEU A 160 4.52 11.43 2.85
C LEU A 160 4.41 12.74 3.64
N LYS A 161 4.49 13.89 2.95
CA LYS A 161 4.36 15.22 3.60
C LYS A 161 3.01 15.38 4.28
N TRP A 162 1.94 15.06 3.59
CA TRP A 162 0.58 15.16 4.14
C TRP A 162 0.41 14.22 5.33
N PHE A 163 0.81 12.96 5.21
CA PHE A 163 0.63 11.96 6.27
C PHE A 163 1.47 12.28 7.51
N ASN A 164 2.69 12.80 7.35
CA ASN A 164 3.50 13.28 8.46
C ASN A 164 2.79 14.43 9.21
N ALA A 165 2.24 15.39 8.48
CA ALA A 165 1.48 16.50 9.06
C ALA A 165 0.19 16.03 9.78
N GLU A 166 -0.50 15.00 9.25
CA GLU A 166 -1.70 14.44 9.90
C GLU A 166 -1.37 13.69 11.19
N ARG A 167 -0.24 12.97 11.24
CA ARG A 167 0.23 12.27 12.45
C ARG A 167 0.56 13.22 13.62
N LEU A 168 0.84 14.48 13.34
CA LEU A 168 0.99 15.51 14.38
C LEU A 168 -0.35 15.96 14.98
N LYS A 169 -1.45 15.75 14.27
CA LYS A 169 -2.81 16.15 14.70
C LYS A 169 -3.57 15.01 15.38
N ALA A 170 -3.32 13.77 14.97
CA ALA A 170 -4.04 12.59 15.45
C ALA A 170 -3.11 11.37 15.55
N ILE A 171 -3.44 10.44 16.44
CA ILE A 171 -2.73 9.16 16.54
C ILE A 171 -3.16 8.28 15.37
N LEU A 172 -2.38 8.30 14.30
CA LEU A 172 -2.59 7.50 13.10
C LEU A 172 -1.48 6.45 13.02
N THR A 173 -1.78 5.24 13.46
CA THR A 173 -0.83 4.11 13.48
C THR A 173 -0.63 3.56 12.07
N PHE A 174 -1.67 3.59 11.24
CA PHE A 174 -1.68 3.00 9.90
C PHE A 174 -1.95 4.05 8.81
N PRO A 175 -1.46 3.85 7.60
CA PRO A 175 -0.65 2.71 7.16
C PRO A 175 0.77 2.70 7.72
N VAL A 176 1.33 1.50 7.87
CA VAL A 176 2.78 1.35 7.91
C VAL A 176 3.29 1.58 6.49
N VAL A 177 4.25 2.45 6.32
CA VAL A 177 4.80 2.82 5.01
C VAL A 177 6.15 2.15 4.81
N THR A 178 6.34 1.51 3.67
CA THR A 178 7.62 0.91 3.25
C THR A 178 8.07 1.55 1.95
N ALA A 179 9.22 2.22 1.96
CA ALA A 179 9.87 2.76 0.77
C ALA A 179 10.86 1.72 0.22
N ALA A 180 10.57 1.16 -0.93
CA ALA A 180 11.43 0.19 -1.61
C ALA A 180 12.36 0.90 -2.59
N MET A 181 13.64 0.65 -2.45
CA MET A 181 14.71 1.32 -3.17
C MET A 181 15.70 0.30 -3.74
N LEU A 182 15.98 0.40 -5.02
CA LEU A 182 17.01 -0.41 -5.65
C LEU A 182 18.39 0.20 -5.41
N THR A 183 19.34 -0.68 -5.11
CA THR A 183 20.74 -0.28 -4.94
C THR A 183 21.66 -1.04 -5.90
N SER A 184 22.74 -0.39 -6.30
CA SER A 184 23.84 -1.00 -7.04
C SER A 184 25.16 -0.58 -6.38
N GLU A 185 26.01 -1.53 -6.06
CA GLU A 185 27.29 -1.28 -5.37
C GLU A 185 27.11 -0.44 -4.07
N GLY A 186 26.02 -0.70 -3.34
CA GLY A 186 25.69 -0.01 -2.08
C GLY A 186 25.18 1.43 -2.24
N LYS A 187 24.83 1.86 -3.46
CA LYS A 187 24.27 3.20 -3.73
C LYS A 187 22.88 3.09 -4.33
N PRO A 188 21.97 4.02 -4.01
CA PRO A 188 20.67 4.09 -4.67
C PRO A 188 20.83 4.23 -6.20
N VAL A 189 20.01 3.48 -6.96
CA VAL A 189 19.95 3.61 -8.42
C VAL A 189 19.17 4.87 -8.79
N ASP A 190 18.07 5.14 -8.10
CA ASP A 190 17.27 6.35 -8.23
C ASP A 190 17.64 7.34 -7.12
N SER A 191 18.50 8.31 -7.45
CA SER A 191 18.94 9.34 -6.48
C SER A 191 17.79 10.28 -6.08
N ALA A 192 16.86 10.58 -6.98
CA ALA A 192 15.74 11.48 -6.67
C ALA A 192 14.80 10.87 -5.63
N PHE A 193 14.52 9.56 -5.74
CA PHE A 193 13.74 8.84 -4.73
C PHE A 193 14.49 8.75 -3.39
N ALA A 194 15.80 8.50 -3.43
CA ALA A 194 16.64 8.46 -2.23
C ALA A 194 16.67 9.81 -1.51
N ASP A 195 16.83 10.92 -2.26
CA ASP A 195 16.84 12.28 -1.73
C ASP A 195 15.47 12.63 -1.11
N MET A 196 14.36 12.28 -1.76
CA MET A 196 13.02 12.41 -1.20
C MET A 196 12.87 11.66 0.13
N CYS A 197 13.32 10.40 0.20
CA CYS A 197 13.26 9.64 1.44
C CYS A 197 14.11 10.27 2.55
N ALA A 198 15.30 10.77 2.22
CA ALA A 198 16.19 11.42 3.17
C ALA A 198 15.61 12.75 3.68
N GLU A 199 15.02 13.57 2.80
CA GLU A 199 14.31 14.81 3.15
C GLU A 199 13.21 14.50 4.17
N GLU A 200 12.31 13.58 3.84
CA GLU A 200 11.17 13.24 4.68
C GLU A 200 11.58 12.66 6.05
N LEU A 201 12.61 11.82 6.09
CA LEU A 201 13.16 11.32 7.36
C LEU A 201 13.78 12.44 8.18
N SER A 202 14.45 13.41 7.55
CA SER A 202 15.03 14.56 8.24
C SER A 202 13.98 15.50 8.86
N GLU A 203 12.77 15.53 8.29
CA GLU A 203 11.62 16.26 8.81
C GLU A 203 10.85 15.49 9.91
N GLY A 204 11.36 14.33 10.33
CA GLY A 204 10.80 13.53 11.41
C GLY A 204 9.70 12.58 10.96
N ASN A 205 9.53 12.36 9.66
CA ASN A 205 8.64 11.32 9.16
C ASN A 205 9.15 9.93 9.56
N SER A 206 8.26 8.95 9.66
CA SER A 206 8.58 7.59 10.09
C SER A 206 8.05 6.59 9.09
N PHE A 207 8.96 5.89 8.42
CA PHE A 207 8.69 4.79 7.49
C PHE A 207 9.89 3.85 7.41
N PHE A 208 9.67 2.66 6.88
CA PHE A 208 10.75 1.71 6.64
C PHE A 208 11.37 1.94 5.26
N VAL A 209 12.69 1.85 5.17
CA VAL A 209 13.40 1.82 3.89
C VAL A 209 13.87 0.39 3.66
N TYR A 210 13.39 -0.21 2.57
CA TYR A 210 13.82 -1.51 2.09
C TYR A 210 14.76 -1.32 0.91
N GLN A 211 15.98 -1.82 1.04
CA GLN A 211 17.01 -1.75 0.01
C GLN A 211 17.28 -3.15 -0.55
N SER A 212 17.40 -3.27 -1.86
CA SER A 212 17.71 -4.51 -2.55
C SER A 212 18.57 -4.23 -3.78
N GLU A 213 19.41 -5.19 -4.16
CA GLU A 213 20.17 -5.14 -5.41
C GLU A 213 19.40 -5.75 -6.60
N SER A 214 18.22 -6.30 -6.36
CA SER A 214 17.36 -6.87 -7.39
C SER A 214 15.91 -6.41 -7.18
N ALA A 215 15.23 -6.11 -8.29
CA ALA A 215 13.79 -5.82 -8.31
C ALA A 215 12.92 -7.09 -8.32
N ASP A 216 13.49 -8.29 -8.21
CA ASP A 216 12.76 -9.55 -8.24
C ASP A 216 11.88 -9.77 -7.00
N SER A 217 12.11 -9.01 -5.96
CA SER A 217 11.33 -9.09 -4.72
C SER A 217 11.07 -7.72 -4.12
N LEU A 218 9.90 -7.57 -3.53
CA LEU A 218 9.48 -6.36 -2.82
C LEU A 218 9.06 -6.70 -1.40
N ALA A 219 9.58 -5.97 -0.42
CA ALA A 219 9.08 -6.07 0.93
C ALA A 219 7.74 -5.33 1.04
N SER A 220 6.71 -6.06 1.42
CA SER A 220 5.45 -5.50 1.86
C SER A 220 5.25 -5.85 3.33
N CYS A 221 4.64 -4.94 4.11
CA CYS A 221 4.63 -5.05 5.55
C CYS A 221 6.05 -4.97 6.16
N CYS A 222 6.21 -5.19 7.45
CA CYS A 222 7.50 -5.02 8.11
C CYS A 222 8.57 -6.01 7.64
N ARG A 223 8.22 -7.17 7.10
CA ARG A 223 9.20 -8.22 6.72
C ARG A 223 8.68 -9.20 5.67
N LEU A 224 7.45 -9.09 5.23
CA LEU A 224 6.93 -9.98 4.20
C LEU A 224 7.61 -9.65 2.87
N ARG A 225 8.34 -10.61 2.34
CA ARG A 225 9.01 -10.49 1.05
C ARG A 225 8.18 -11.21 0.00
N ASN A 226 7.83 -10.49 -1.06
CA ASN A 226 7.13 -11.05 -2.20
C ASN A 226 8.12 -11.24 -3.35
N GLU A 227 8.11 -12.42 -3.95
CA GLU A 227 8.88 -12.73 -5.13
C GLU A 227 8.11 -12.22 -6.34
N ILE A 228 8.71 -11.31 -7.11
CA ILE A 228 8.09 -10.73 -8.31
C ILE A 228 8.35 -11.63 -9.51
N SER A 229 9.53 -12.23 -9.61
CA SER A 229 9.95 -13.10 -10.72
C SER A 229 9.06 -14.34 -10.89
N ASP A 230 8.48 -14.83 -9.80
CA ASP A 230 7.57 -15.99 -9.81
C ASP A 230 6.12 -15.61 -10.09
N HIS A 231 5.86 -14.37 -10.53
CA HIS A 231 4.51 -13.85 -10.76
C HIS A 231 3.58 -14.00 -9.53
N THR A 232 4.13 -13.89 -8.33
CA THR A 232 3.34 -13.91 -7.08
C THR A 232 2.40 -12.72 -6.98
N PHE A 233 2.69 -11.63 -7.69
CA PHE A 233 1.76 -10.55 -8.03
C PHE A 233 0.98 -10.85 -9.30
N SER A 234 0.75 -12.12 -9.64
CA SER A 234 -0.04 -12.47 -10.79
C SER A 234 -1.44 -11.88 -10.65
N TYR A 235 -1.78 -11.01 -11.56
CA TYR A 235 -3.10 -10.42 -11.67
C TYR A 235 -4.22 -11.46 -11.82
N SER A 236 -3.88 -12.65 -12.28
CA SER A 236 -4.83 -13.76 -12.43
C SER A 236 -5.21 -14.43 -11.11
N LEU A 237 -4.38 -14.35 -10.09
CA LEU A 237 -4.60 -15.03 -8.81
C LEU A 237 -5.06 -14.08 -7.69
N GLY A 238 -4.84 -12.78 -7.82
CA GLY A 238 -5.30 -11.78 -6.88
C GLY A 238 -4.63 -11.78 -5.51
N ALA A 239 -3.56 -12.53 -5.31
CA ALA A 239 -2.83 -12.57 -4.06
C ALA A 239 -1.32 -12.59 -4.30
N GLY A 240 -0.60 -11.82 -3.49
CA GLY A 240 0.85 -11.88 -3.39
C GLY A 240 1.31 -12.97 -2.45
N GLY A 241 2.26 -12.68 -1.60
CA GLY A 241 2.74 -13.63 -0.60
C GLY A 241 1.82 -13.71 0.63
N VAL A 242 1.81 -14.88 1.26
CA VAL A 242 1.17 -15.13 2.57
C VAL A 242 2.26 -15.61 3.53
N ALA A 243 2.30 -15.02 4.73
CA ALA A 243 3.21 -15.40 5.81
C ALA A 243 2.49 -16.14 6.94
#